data_f3092f548d7b603fbdb0b25ee18cad29
#
_entry.id   f3092f548d7b603fbdb0b25ee18cad29
#
_cell.length_a   1.000
_cell.length_b   1.000
_cell.length_c   1.000
_cell.angle_alpha   90.00
_cell.angle_beta   90.00
_cell.angle_gamma   90.00
#
_symmetry.space_group_name_H-M   'P 1'
#
loop_
_entity.id
_entity.type
_entity.pdbx_description
1 polymer ?
#
loop_
_entity_poly.entity_id
_entity_poly.type
_entity_poly.pdbx_seq_one_letter_code
_entity_poly.pdbx_strand_id
1 'polypeptide(L)'
;MKKTLSIILVLGLMLSAGAYSYLQKPDIEPVFSFVTLSQGDIVDSVGATGTLQAVTTVQVGSQVSGKIQALSADFNSIVRQGDIIARLDPSLFETQIEQNRANLIRAEADAERLIVSVEDAKKQVARAEGLAQQKLIPETELDAALLAVLTTEAQLRSAQAQITQAAASLNQAQVNLDHTIITAPIDGIVISRTVDVGQTVAASMQAPILFLLAADLTKMKVDANIDESDVGRIRPGQVVTFRVDAYPNQEFEGVVSQIRLEPIVLENVVTYTTVIDVPNADLKLKPGMTATVTLEIARQNNVVRIPNAALRFRATADMFTSLGLPIPDQLRRGRVPSSPTPSANSTSESDSLSSNETNASSSESDGPGEQPNPDQRQRMMERLQNLSPEARESAIARFREGRGARQDQSQSGRPNARRQPTQEPTASLPATERGAQTIDALFGPLPSVESTGQVWLYAAGTLKGTRLRLGITDGAFTQLLEPDMPPGSELVTNIITGNEGLPRPAGGPSSPLIPQRRGFFR
;
A
#
# COMPACT_ATOMS: atom_id res chain seq x y z
N MET A 1 18.78 86.69 40.46
CA MET A 1 18.75 86.71 38.99
C MET A 1 19.91 86.00 38.29
N LYS A 2 21.17 86.01 38.76
CA LYS A 2 22.27 85.26 38.07
C LYS A 2 22.18 83.73 38.17
N LYS A 3 21.60 83.16 39.23
CA LYS A 3 21.44 81.70 39.42
C LYS A 3 20.31 81.09 38.56
N THR A 4 19.26 81.87 38.31
CA THR A 4 18.16 81.41 37.43
C THR A 4 18.57 81.38 35.91
N LEU A 5 19.40 82.34 35.50
CA LEU A 5 19.93 82.40 34.15
C LEU A 5 20.86 81.23 33.82
N SER A 6 21.68 80.81 34.79
CA SER A 6 22.60 79.63 34.62
C SER A 6 21.82 78.32 34.50
N ILE A 7 20.67 78.17 35.21
CA ILE A 7 19.87 76.93 35.11
C ILE A 7 19.18 76.84 33.75
N ILE A 8 18.68 77.96 33.21
CA ILE A 8 18.06 78.00 31.87
C ILE A 8 19.06 77.68 30.79
N LEU A 9 20.31 78.19 30.94
CA LEU A 9 21.37 77.91 29.97
C LEU A 9 21.81 76.44 29.96
N VAL A 10 21.90 75.81 31.12
CA VAL A 10 22.22 74.36 31.25
C VAL A 10 21.08 73.50 30.72
N LEU A 11 19.82 73.88 30.95
CA LEU A 11 18.67 73.15 30.44
C LEU A 11 18.57 73.27 28.88
N GLY A 12 18.90 74.44 28.33
CA GLY A 12 18.98 74.68 26.90
C GLY A 12 20.09 73.84 26.23
N LEU A 13 21.24 73.72 26.89
CA LEU A 13 22.37 72.92 26.43
C LEU A 13 22.10 71.40 26.48
N MET A 14 21.37 70.94 27.52
CA MET A 14 20.90 69.53 27.61
C MET A 14 19.84 69.23 26.52
N LEU A 15 18.91 70.14 26.27
CA LEU A 15 17.93 69.95 25.21
C LEU A 15 18.56 69.96 23.82
N SER A 16 19.54 70.82 23.55
CA SER A 16 20.26 70.83 22.28
C SER A 16 21.17 69.58 22.08
N ALA A 17 21.79 69.10 23.15
CA ALA A 17 22.57 67.83 23.11
C ALA A 17 21.64 66.62 22.93
N GLY A 18 20.46 66.61 23.56
CA GLY A 18 19.47 65.56 23.38
C GLY A 18 18.89 65.57 21.95
N ALA A 19 18.57 66.79 21.42
CA ALA A 19 18.11 66.92 20.03
C ALA A 19 19.18 66.54 19.03
N TYR A 20 20.44 66.89 19.27
CA TYR A 20 21.58 66.50 18.43
C TYR A 20 21.82 64.99 18.40
N SER A 21 21.74 64.33 19.59
CA SER A 21 21.84 62.87 19.71
C SER A 21 20.64 62.14 19.09
N TYR A 22 19.43 62.75 19.13
CA TYR A 22 18.23 62.18 18.50
C TYR A 22 18.23 62.32 16.98
N LEU A 23 18.89 63.36 16.42
CA LEU A 23 19.05 63.58 14.98
C LEU A 23 20.19 62.77 14.36
N GLN A 24 21.15 62.34 15.14
CA GLN A 24 22.18 61.38 14.73
C GLN A 24 21.62 59.95 14.78
N LYS A 25 20.69 59.59 13.90
CA LYS A 25 20.42 58.19 13.63
C LYS A 25 21.68 57.63 12.99
N PRO A 26 22.29 56.56 13.55
CA PRO A 26 23.38 55.93 12.85
C PRO A 26 22.84 55.37 11.52
N ASP A 27 23.39 55.86 10.38
CA ASP A 27 23.21 55.23 9.11
C ASP A 27 23.86 53.84 9.22
N ILE A 28 23.06 52.82 9.51
CA ILE A 28 23.53 51.46 9.51
C ILE A 28 23.65 51.06 8.03
N GLU A 29 24.89 50.95 7.55
CA GLU A 29 25.14 50.46 6.20
C GLU A 29 24.50 49.09 6.01
N PRO A 30 23.76 48.88 4.92
CA PRO A 30 23.13 47.59 4.64
C PRO A 30 24.21 46.52 4.44
N VAL A 31 24.10 45.45 5.19
CA VAL A 31 25.01 44.30 5.08
C VAL A 31 24.40 43.28 4.13
N PHE A 32 25.11 43.00 3.05
CA PHE A 32 24.75 41.99 2.07
C PHE A 32 25.42 40.66 2.41
N SER A 33 24.64 39.58 2.37
CA SER A 33 25.16 38.22 2.41
C SER A 33 25.18 37.66 1.00
N PHE A 34 26.37 37.29 0.53
CA PHE A 34 26.57 36.74 -0.81
C PHE A 34 26.87 35.25 -0.73
N VAL A 35 26.48 34.54 -1.77
CA VAL A 35 26.87 33.15 -2.02
C VAL A 35 27.32 33.04 -3.46
N THR A 36 28.41 32.32 -3.71
CA THR A 36 28.97 32.12 -5.04
C THR A 36 28.37 30.90 -5.73
N LEU A 37 28.17 31.01 -7.04
CA LEU A 37 27.87 29.87 -7.90
C LEU A 37 29.04 28.89 -7.89
N SER A 38 28.76 27.62 -7.63
CA SER A 38 29.74 26.54 -7.62
C SER A 38 29.46 25.51 -8.69
N GLN A 39 30.48 24.78 -9.12
CA GLN A 39 30.32 23.56 -9.91
C GLN A 39 30.41 22.35 -9.00
N GLY A 40 29.61 21.34 -9.30
CA GLY A 40 29.61 20.09 -8.55
C GLY A 40 28.48 19.19 -8.97
N ASP A 41 28.43 18.03 -8.34
CA ASP A 41 27.40 17.03 -8.59
C ASP A 41 26.13 17.41 -7.82
N ILE A 42 24.99 17.10 -8.42
CA ILE A 42 23.67 17.18 -7.80
C ILE A 42 23.01 15.82 -7.93
N VAL A 43 22.55 15.28 -6.82
CA VAL A 43 21.84 14.01 -6.75
C VAL A 43 20.46 14.29 -6.16
N ASP A 44 19.44 14.12 -6.99
CA ASP A 44 18.05 14.13 -6.52
C ASP A 44 17.73 12.75 -5.95
N SER A 45 17.43 12.66 -4.68
CA SER A 45 17.20 11.41 -3.99
C SER A 45 15.97 11.46 -3.09
N VAL A 46 15.31 10.30 -2.94
CA VAL A 46 14.20 10.09 -2.02
C VAL A 46 14.63 9.15 -0.91
N GLY A 47 14.38 9.56 0.33
CA GLY A 47 14.59 8.75 1.52
C GLY A 47 13.35 7.91 1.85
N ALA A 48 13.54 6.66 2.25
CA ALA A 48 12.48 5.78 2.70
C ALA A 48 12.99 4.85 3.81
N THR A 49 12.07 4.29 4.58
CA THR A 49 12.38 3.22 5.52
C THR A 49 11.78 1.90 5.02
N GLY A 50 12.48 0.82 5.26
CA GLY A 50 12.02 -0.50 4.82
C GLY A 50 12.47 -1.62 5.74
N THR A 51 12.02 -2.82 5.45
CA THR A 51 12.40 -4.05 6.15
C THR A 51 13.01 -5.05 5.19
N LEU A 52 14.09 -5.69 5.64
CA LEU A 52 14.72 -6.77 4.88
C LEU A 52 13.91 -8.06 5.02
N GLN A 53 13.71 -8.73 3.89
CA GLN A 53 13.05 -10.03 3.82
C GLN A 53 13.82 -10.96 2.89
N ALA A 54 13.70 -12.28 3.09
CA ALA A 54 14.17 -13.21 2.08
C ALA A 54 13.26 -13.13 0.84
N VAL A 55 13.82 -13.35 -0.34
CA VAL A 55 13.06 -13.27 -1.61
C VAL A 55 11.89 -14.26 -1.59
N THR A 56 12.15 -15.51 -1.16
CA THR A 56 11.14 -16.54 -1.05
C THR A 56 11.06 -17.06 0.38
N THR A 57 9.88 -16.89 0.99
CA THR A 57 9.55 -17.46 2.29
C THR A 57 8.36 -18.37 2.17
N VAL A 58 8.38 -19.53 2.85
CA VAL A 58 7.27 -20.47 2.88
C VAL A 58 6.89 -20.75 4.33
N GLN A 59 5.60 -20.60 4.59
CA GLN A 59 5.01 -20.95 5.87
C GLN A 59 4.59 -22.43 5.84
N VAL A 60 5.15 -23.23 6.74
CA VAL A 60 4.81 -24.65 6.88
C VAL A 60 3.85 -24.80 8.05
N GLY A 61 2.68 -25.33 7.76
CA GLY A 61 1.62 -25.59 8.75
C GLY A 61 1.26 -27.07 8.82
N SER A 62 0.34 -27.43 9.73
CA SER A 62 -0.25 -28.75 9.81
C SER A 62 -1.59 -28.79 9.09
N GLN A 63 -1.87 -29.87 8.35
CA GLN A 63 -3.16 -30.15 7.73
C GLN A 63 -4.10 -30.96 8.64
N VAL A 64 -3.54 -31.59 9.70
CA VAL A 64 -4.29 -32.37 10.67
C VAL A 64 -4.06 -31.87 12.09
N SER A 65 -5.06 -32.00 12.93
CA SER A 65 -4.96 -31.65 14.35
C SER A 65 -4.30 -32.75 15.14
N GLY A 66 -3.41 -32.39 16.05
CA GLY A 66 -2.74 -33.41 16.91
C GLY A 66 -1.76 -32.74 17.87
N LYS A 67 -1.15 -33.58 18.74
CA LYS A 67 -0.09 -33.17 19.65
C LYS A 67 1.26 -33.33 18.95
N ILE A 68 2.16 -32.36 19.07
CA ILE A 68 3.53 -32.45 18.54
C ILE A 68 4.30 -33.49 19.37
N GLN A 69 4.71 -34.56 18.71
CA GLN A 69 5.48 -35.64 19.32
C GLN A 69 6.98 -35.32 19.33
N ALA A 70 7.49 -34.83 18.18
CA ALA A 70 8.89 -34.52 18.03
C ALA A 70 9.09 -33.38 17.02
N LEU A 71 10.16 -32.62 17.21
CA LEU A 71 10.65 -31.61 16.28
C LEU A 71 12.05 -32.08 15.85
N SER A 72 12.27 -32.19 14.54
CA SER A 72 13.55 -32.57 13.93
C SER A 72 14.37 -31.38 13.46
N ALA A 73 13.73 -30.22 13.26
CA ALA A 73 14.37 -28.98 12.91
C ALA A 73 14.12 -27.91 13.97
N ASP A 74 15.13 -27.06 14.21
CA ASP A 74 15.07 -25.95 15.15
C ASP A 74 15.46 -24.63 14.42
N PHE A 75 15.46 -23.52 15.13
CA PHE A 75 15.90 -22.22 14.60
C PHE A 75 17.25 -22.34 13.88
N ASN A 76 17.38 -21.70 12.72
CA ASN A 76 18.58 -21.67 11.87
C ASN A 76 19.01 -23.04 11.31
N SER A 77 18.18 -24.10 11.45
CA SER A 77 18.46 -25.40 10.82
C SER A 77 18.36 -25.30 9.31
N ILE A 78 19.34 -25.90 8.60
CA ILE A 78 19.29 -26.09 7.16
C ILE A 78 18.48 -27.35 6.89
N VAL A 79 17.46 -27.24 6.03
CA VAL A 79 16.57 -28.32 5.64
C VAL A 79 16.52 -28.45 4.12
N ARG A 80 16.35 -29.68 3.64
CA ARG A 80 16.14 -29.97 2.22
C ARG A 80 14.68 -30.31 1.98
N GLN A 81 14.25 -30.15 0.75
CA GLN A 81 12.91 -30.56 0.34
C GLN A 81 12.68 -32.06 0.67
N GLY A 82 11.59 -32.34 1.40
CA GLY A 82 11.24 -33.67 1.84
C GLY A 82 11.80 -34.06 3.20
N ASP A 83 12.72 -33.28 3.81
CA ASP A 83 13.21 -33.54 5.16
C ASP A 83 12.07 -33.42 6.18
N ILE A 84 12.05 -34.34 7.14
CA ILE A 84 11.05 -34.30 8.22
C ILE A 84 11.45 -33.22 9.21
N ILE A 85 10.58 -32.21 9.38
CA ILE A 85 10.81 -31.08 10.30
C ILE A 85 10.04 -31.22 11.60
N ALA A 86 8.86 -31.87 11.57
CA ALA A 86 8.07 -32.16 12.76
C ALA A 86 7.28 -33.44 12.57
N ARG A 87 6.88 -34.04 13.68
CA ARG A 87 6.01 -35.21 13.72
C ARG A 87 4.92 -34.99 14.76
N LEU A 88 3.68 -35.23 14.36
CA LEU A 88 2.53 -35.31 15.27
C LEU A 88 2.38 -36.71 15.83
N ASP A 89 1.67 -36.85 16.94
CA ASP A 89 1.31 -38.12 17.53
C ASP A 89 0.37 -38.92 16.60
N PRO A 90 0.80 -40.09 16.07
CA PRO A 90 0.03 -40.84 15.08
C PRO A 90 -1.04 -41.73 15.70
N SER A 91 -1.07 -41.93 17.03
CA SER A 91 -1.85 -42.98 17.70
C SER A 91 -3.34 -42.95 17.35
N LEU A 92 -3.93 -41.74 17.23
CA LEU A 92 -5.33 -41.61 16.86
C LEU A 92 -5.57 -42.03 15.40
N PHE A 93 -4.68 -41.64 14.49
CA PHE A 93 -4.79 -41.97 13.07
C PHE A 93 -4.54 -43.44 12.79
N GLU A 94 -3.60 -44.08 13.50
CA GLU A 94 -3.36 -45.51 13.44
C GLU A 94 -4.61 -46.29 13.86
N THR A 95 -5.24 -45.89 14.96
CA THR A 95 -6.51 -46.50 15.41
C THR A 95 -7.62 -46.36 14.37
N GLN A 96 -7.71 -45.19 13.71
CA GLN A 96 -8.69 -44.94 12.65
C GLN A 96 -8.43 -45.81 11.40
N ILE A 97 -7.17 -46.03 11.05
CA ILE A 97 -6.77 -46.94 9.97
C ILE A 97 -7.21 -48.39 10.29
N GLU A 98 -6.91 -48.90 11.48
CA GLU A 98 -7.32 -50.24 11.87
C GLU A 98 -8.84 -50.41 11.88
N GLN A 99 -9.59 -49.39 12.32
CA GLN A 99 -11.05 -49.38 12.24
C GLN A 99 -11.56 -49.48 10.80
N ASN A 100 -11.00 -48.66 9.89
CA ASN A 100 -11.40 -48.64 8.47
C ASN A 100 -10.96 -49.91 7.75
N ARG A 101 -9.80 -50.48 8.11
CA ARG A 101 -9.33 -51.78 7.63
C ARG A 101 -10.30 -52.89 7.98
N ALA A 102 -10.77 -52.93 9.25
CA ALA A 102 -11.75 -53.90 9.68
C ALA A 102 -13.10 -53.77 8.93
N ASN A 103 -13.51 -52.53 8.62
CA ASN A 103 -14.71 -52.27 7.83
C ASN A 103 -14.55 -52.76 6.39
N LEU A 104 -13.37 -52.59 5.76
CA LEU A 104 -13.07 -53.13 4.44
C LEU A 104 -13.14 -54.64 4.40
N ILE A 105 -12.46 -55.35 5.35
CA ILE A 105 -12.48 -56.80 5.47
C ILE A 105 -13.92 -57.32 5.59
N ARG A 106 -14.76 -56.64 6.39
CA ARG A 106 -16.18 -57.01 6.50
C ARG A 106 -16.94 -56.87 5.17
N ALA A 107 -16.73 -55.76 4.45
CA ALA A 107 -17.38 -55.55 3.16
C ALA A 107 -16.92 -56.60 2.12
N GLU A 108 -15.64 -56.98 2.13
CA GLU A 108 -15.10 -58.04 1.29
C GLU A 108 -15.75 -59.40 1.60
N ALA A 109 -15.85 -59.77 2.89
CA ALA A 109 -16.51 -61.00 3.30
C ALA A 109 -18.01 -61.07 2.92
N ASP A 110 -18.70 -59.93 3.01
CA ASP A 110 -20.11 -59.83 2.60
C ASP A 110 -20.25 -60.02 1.09
N ALA A 111 -19.34 -59.45 0.27
CA ALA A 111 -19.33 -59.64 -1.17
C ALA A 111 -18.99 -61.08 -1.54
N GLU A 112 -18.03 -61.74 -0.86
CA GLU A 112 -17.69 -63.14 -1.07
C GLU A 112 -18.87 -64.08 -0.79
N ARG A 113 -19.62 -63.83 0.29
CA ARG A 113 -20.86 -64.55 0.61
C ARG A 113 -21.89 -64.39 -0.54
N LEU A 114 -22.02 -63.19 -1.11
CA LEU A 114 -22.95 -62.93 -2.22
C LEU A 114 -22.47 -63.56 -3.54
N ILE A 115 -21.17 -63.66 -3.78
CA ILE A 115 -20.59 -64.42 -4.92
C ILE A 115 -21.06 -65.87 -4.88
N VAL A 116 -20.95 -66.54 -3.72
CA VAL A 116 -21.40 -67.88 -3.54
C VAL A 116 -22.93 -67.99 -3.76
N SER A 117 -23.70 -67.01 -3.28
CA SER A 117 -25.17 -66.99 -3.49
C SER A 117 -25.55 -66.82 -4.99
N VAL A 118 -24.84 -65.98 -5.75
CA VAL A 118 -25.03 -65.85 -7.21
C VAL A 118 -24.68 -67.16 -7.92
N GLU A 119 -23.60 -67.85 -7.51
CA GLU A 119 -23.23 -69.13 -8.09
C GLU A 119 -24.29 -70.22 -7.85
N ASP A 120 -24.86 -70.27 -6.64
CA ASP A 120 -25.94 -71.20 -6.32
C ASP A 120 -27.20 -70.87 -7.15
N ALA A 121 -27.61 -69.59 -7.24
CA ALA A 121 -28.72 -69.16 -8.04
C ALA A 121 -28.54 -69.51 -9.55
N LYS A 122 -27.31 -69.37 -10.10
CA LYS A 122 -26.99 -69.78 -11.47
C LYS A 122 -27.11 -71.31 -11.68
N LYS A 123 -26.71 -72.11 -10.70
CA LYS A 123 -26.90 -73.57 -10.72
C LYS A 123 -28.39 -73.95 -10.68
N GLN A 124 -29.23 -73.16 -10.00
CA GLN A 124 -30.67 -73.36 -9.96
C GLN A 124 -31.28 -73.06 -11.33
N VAL A 125 -30.91 -71.95 -11.99
CA VAL A 125 -31.36 -71.63 -13.35
C VAL A 125 -30.99 -72.77 -14.31
N ALA A 126 -29.72 -73.21 -14.33
CA ALA A 126 -29.31 -74.30 -15.21
C ALA A 126 -30.09 -75.61 -15.04
N ARG A 127 -30.49 -75.92 -13.82
CA ARG A 127 -31.37 -77.06 -13.52
C ARG A 127 -32.78 -76.82 -14.06
N ALA A 128 -33.36 -75.64 -13.79
CA ALA A 128 -34.71 -75.25 -14.28
C ALA A 128 -34.77 -75.25 -15.80
N GLU A 129 -33.78 -74.72 -16.48
CA GLU A 129 -33.67 -74.75 -17.95
C GLU A 129 -33.70 -76.16 -18.51
N GLY A 130 -32.92 -77.09 -17.91
CA GLY A 130 -32.92 -78.51 -18.30
C GLY A 130 -34.26 -79.21 -18.10
N LEU A 131 -34.99 -78.89 -17.02
CA LEU A 131 -36.34 -79.41 -16.77
C LEU A 131 -37.38 -78.78 -17.67
N ALA A 132 -37.29 -77.48 -17.97
CA ALA A 132 -38.22 -76.76 -18.88
C ALA A 132 -38.09 -77.28 -20.32
N GLN A 133 -36.86 -77.58 -20.78
CA GLN A 133 -36.67 -78.21 -22.09
C GLN A 133 -37.38 -79.56 -22.21
N GLN A 134 -37.46 -80.27 -21.09
CA GLN A 134 -38.21 -81.56 -21.02
C GLN A 134 -39.70 -81.38 -20.72
N LYS A 135 -40.17 -80.10 -20.62
CA LYS A 135 -41.57 -79.75 -20.28
C LYS A 135 -42.04 -80.31 -18.93
N LEU A 136 -41.12 -80.41 -17.97
CA LEU A 136 -41.39 -80.98 -16.64
C LEU A 136 -41.72 -79.89 -15.59
N ILE A 137 -41.48 -78.60 -15.93
CA ILE A 137 -41.84 -77.46 -15.06
C ILE A 137 -42.57 -76.38 -15.88
N PRO A 138 -43.43 -75.55 -15.24
CA PRO A 138 -44.07 -74.38 -15.88
C PRO A 138 -43.05 -73.28 -16.20
N GLU A 139 -43.31 -72.44 -17.21
CA GLU A 139 -42.47 -71.30 -17.61
C GLU A 139 -42.30 -70.28 -16.44
N THR A 140 -43.33 -70.12 -15.62
CA THR A 140 -43.28 -69.26 -14.43
C THR A 140 -42.22 -69.62 -13.40
N GLU A 141 -41.87 -70.90 -13.31
CA GLU A 141 -40.82 -71.40 -12.39
C GLU A 141 -39.41 -71.09 -12.95
N LEU A 142 -39.25 -71.19 -14.29
CA LEU A 142 -38.02 -70.77 -14.95
C LEU A 142 -37.80 -69.26 -14.80
N ASP A 143 -38.86 -68.44 -15.04
CA ASP A 143 -38.82 -66.99 -14.88
C ASP A 143 -38.49 -66.60 -13.44
N ALA A 144 -39.06 -67.30 -12.44
CA ALA A 144 -38.71 -67.06 -11.03
C ALA A 144 -37.24 -67.33 -10.74
N ALA A 145 -36.67 -68.40 -11.32
CA ALA A 145 -35.26 -68.72 -11.15
C ALA A 145 -34.34 -67.66 -11.83
N LEU A 146 -34.70 -67.16 -13.00
CA LEU A 146 -33.99 -66.08 -13.69
C LEU A 146 -34.03 -64.77 -12.91
N LEU A 147 -35.19 -64.40 -12.37
CA LEU A 147 -35.34 -63.22 -11.51
C LEU A 147 -34.49 -63.33 -10.23
N ALA A 148 -34.36 -64.55 -9.64
CA ALA A 148 -33.53 -64.79 -8.47
C ALA A 148 -32.02 -64.51 -8.80
N VAL A 149 -31.51 -64.91 -9.96
CA VAL A 149 -30.15 -64.58 -10.38
C VAL A 149 -29.96 -63.07 -10.55
N LEU A 150 -30.88 -62.39 -11.26
CA LEU A 150 -30.78 -60.96 -11.44
C LEU A 150 -30.79 -60.19 -10.12
N THR A 151 -31.62 -60.62 -9.17
CA THR A 151 -31.69 -60.02 -7.83
C THR A 151 -30.40 -60.22 -7.05
N THR A 152 -29.83 -61.47 -7.04
CA THR A 152 -28.57 -61.75 -6.33
C THR A 152 -27.38 -61.07 -7.00
N GLU A 153 -27.33 -60.94 -8.34
CA GLU A 153 -26.34 -60.15 -9.06
C GLU A 153 -26.44 -58.67 -8.74
N ALA A 154 -27.63 -58.11 -8.60
CA ALA A 154 -27.83 -56.72 -8.18
C ALA A 154 -27.31 -56.49 -6.74
N GLN A 155 -27.56 -57.45 -5.83
CA GLN A 155 -27.03 -57.42 -4.46
C GLN A 155 -25.52 -57.49 -4.46
N LEU A 156 -24.89 -58.35 -5.28
CA LEU A 156 -23.44 -58.44 -5.42
C LEU A 156 -22.84 -57.13 -5.89
N ARG A 157 -23.44 -56.49 -6.90
CA ARG A 157 -22.97 -55.17 -7.36
C ARG A 157 -23.06 -54.11 -6.26
N SER A 158 -24.11 -54.14 -5.44
CA SER A 158 -24.23 -53.28 -4.26
C SER A 158 -23.13 -53.53 -3.24
N ALA A 159 -22.79 -54.77 -2.94
CA ALA A 159 -21.70 -55.12 -2.04
C ALA A 159 -20.32 -54.73 -2.59
N GLN A 160 -20.12 -54.85 -3.91
CA GLN A 160 -18.90 -54.38 -4.56
C GLN A 160 -18.74 -52.86 -4.44
N ALA A 161 -19.85 -52.09 -4.55
CA ALA A 161 -19.82 -50.64 -4.31
C ALA A 161 -19.47 -50.32 -2.84
N GLN A 162 -19.92 -51.15 -1.88
CA GLN A 162 -19.53 -50.99 -0.47
C GLN A 162 -18.04 -51.24 -0.21
N ILE A 163 -17.42 -52.22 -0.91
CA ILE A 163 -15.96 -52.43 -0.86
C ILE A 163 -15.25 -51.16 -1.35
N THR A 164 -15.66 -50.62 -2.47
CA THR A 164 -15.07 -49.38 -3.03
C THR A 164 -15.18 -48.22 -2.05
N GLN A 165 -16.34 -48.06 -1.40
CA GLN A 165 -16.55 -47.04 -0.36
C GLN A 165 -15.66 -47.28 0.88
N ALA A 166 -15.55 -48.50 1.37
CA ALA A 166 -14.69 -48.83 2.51
C ALA A 166 -13.20 -48.63 2.18
N ALA A 167 -12.79 -49.03 0.99
CA ALA A 167 -11.43 -48.82 0.51
C ALA A 167 -11.08 -47.32 0.41
N ALA A 168 -12.00 -46.49 -0.10
CA ALA A 168 -11.83 -45.05 -0.14
C ALA A 168 -11.69 -44.44 1.29
N SER A 169 -12.49 -44.91 2.25
CA SER A 169 -12.40 -44.48 3.65
C SER A 169 -11.07 -44.89 4.32
N LEU A 170 -10.55 -46.07 3.99
CA LEU A 170 -9.23 -46.52 4.43
C LEU A 170 -8.12 -45.65 3.86
N ASN A 171 -8.16 -45.37 2.55
CA ASN A 171 -7.20 -44.52 1.90
C ASN A 171 -7.19 -43.11 2.51
N GLN A 172 -8.37 -42.52 2.78
CA GLN A 172 -8.46 -41.21 3.45
C GLN A 172 -7.79 -41.22 4.83
N ALA A 173 -7.97 -42.30 5.61
CA ALA A 173 -7.33 -42.45 6.92
C ALA A 173 -5.80 -42.55 6.77
N GLN A 174 -5.30 -43.25 5.74
CA GLN A 174 -3.87 -43.34 5.43
C GLN A 174 -3.27 -41.98 5.08
N VAL A 175 -3.92 -41.23 4.21
CA VAL A 175 -3.51 -39.85 3.86
C VAL A 175 -3.46 -38.95 5.09
N ASN A 176 -4.43 -39.08 6.00
CA ASN A 176 -4.42 -38.32 7.25
C ASN A 176 -3.24 -38.72 8.16
N LEU A 177 -2.85 -39.98 8.18
CA LEU A 177 -1.66 -40.45 8.89
C LEU A 177 -0.39 -39.87 8.25
N ASP A 178 -0.29 -39.87 6.93
CA ASP A 178 0.86 -39.28 6.23
C ASP A 178 1.01 -37.79 6.55
N HIS A 179 -0.11 -37.08 6.73
CA HIS A 179 -0.10 -35.67 7.12
C HIS A 179 0.35 -35.45 8.58
N THR A 180 0.54 -36.51 9.39
CA THR A 180 1.16 -36.35 10.72
C THR A 180 2.67 -36.14 10.63
N ILE A 181 3.28 -36.48 9.50
CA ILE A 181 4.69 -36.24 9.21
C ILE A 181 4.79 -34.94 8.41
N ILE A 182 5.33 -33.92 9.05
CA ILE A 182 5.45 -32.59 8.42
C ILE A 182 6.84 -32.48 7.82
N THR A 183 6.88 -32.28 6.51
CA THR A 183 8.11 -32.19 5.73
C THR A 183 8.35 -30.78 5.22
N ALA A 184 9.61 -30.44 4.95
CA ALA A 184 9.99 -29.19 4.30
C ALA A 184 9.55 -29.19 2.83
N PRO A 185 8.78 -28.19 2.35
CA PRO A 185 8.32 -28.11 0.96
C PRO A 185 9.41 -27.62 0.01
N ILE A 186 10.46 -26.99 0.51
CA ILE A 186 11.57 -26.40 -0.25
C ILE A 186 12.89 -26.62 0.51
N ASP A 187 14.00 -26.52 -0.24
CA ASP A 187 15.33 -26.37 0.37
C ASP A 187 15.44 -24.99 1.00
N GLY A 188 16.05 -24.90 2.20
CA GLY A 188 16.19 -23.61 2.83
C GLY A 188 16.62 -23.65 4.29
N ILE A 189 16.41 -22.54 4.98
CA ILE A 189 16.77 -22.33 6.38
C ILE A 189 15.52 -21.99 7.18
N VAL A 190 15.37 -22.58 8.36
CA VAL A 190 14.30 -22.28 9.31
C VAL A 190 14.54 -20.89 9.92
N ILE A 191 13.69 -19.91 9.59
CA ILE A 191 13.76 -18.55 10.17
C ILE A 191 13.12 -18.55 11.56
N SER A 192 11.93 -19.15 11.68
CA SER A 192 11.20 -19.18 12.94
C SER A 192 10.46 -20.49 13.14
N ARG A 193 10.31 -20.88 14.40
CA ARG A 193 9.53 -21.99 14.89
C ARG A 193 8.52 -21.44 15.91
N THR A 194 7.24 -21.70 15.69
CA THR A 194 6.15 -21.14 16.51
C THR A 194 5.52 -22.18 17.43
N VAL A 195 6.05 -23.40 17.47
CA VAL A 195 5.48 -24.52 18.21
C VAL A 195 6.53 -25.27 19.00
N ASP A 196 6.12 -25.92 20.10
CA ASP A 196 6.98 -26.70 20.97
C ASP A 196 6.53 -28.17 21.05
N VAL A 197 7.48 -29.06 21.44
CA VAL A 197 7.17 -30.48 21.70
C VAL A 197 6.15 -30.58 22.80
N GLY A 198 5.11 -31.35 22.56
CA GLY A 198 4.00 -31.52 23.51
C GLY A 198 2.85 -30.56 23.34
N GLN A 199 3.01 -29.51 22.50
CA GLN A 199 1.96 -28.58 22.16
C GLN A 199 0.90 -29.25 21.27
N THR A 200 -0.38 -28.93 21.49
CA THR A 200 -1.48 -29.37 20.63
C THR A 200 -1.76 -28.32 19.58
N VAL A 201 -1.80 -28.73 18.32
CA VAL A 201 -2.17 -27.90 17.16
C VAL A 201 -3.53 -28.29 16.64
N ALA A 202 -4.37 -27.30 16.29
CA ALA A 202 -5.71 -27.49 15.78
C ALA A 202 -5.81 -26.93 14.37
N ALA A 203 -6.02 -27.79 13.38
CA ALA A 203 -6.11 -27.44 11.97
C ALA A 203 -7.55 -27.23 11.47
N SER A 204 -8.55 -27.24 12.38
CA SER A 204 -9.96 -27.28 12.02
C SER A 204 -10.53 -25.96 11.48
N MET A 205 -9.96 -24.79 11.84
CA MET A 205 -10.45 -23.47 11.39
C MET A 205 -9.40 -22.70 10.57
N GLN A 206 -8.14 -22.73 11.00
CA GLN A 206 -7.00 -22.16 10.27
C GLN A 206 -5.82 -23.10 10.44
N ALA A 207 -5.09 -23.35 9.35
CA ALA A 207 -3.86 -24.13 9.45
C ALA A 207 -2.84 -23.35 10.31
N PRO A 208 -2.44 -23.89 11.49
CA PRO A 208 -1.47 -23.23 12.33
C PRO A 208 -0.10 -23.23 11.64
N ILE A 209 0.56 -22.08 11.62
CA ILE A 209 1.94 -21.98 11.11
C ILE A 209 2.85 -22.60 12.16
N LEU A 210 3.65 -23.59 11.76
CA LEU A 210 4.60 -24.28 12.63
C LEU A 210 6.01 -23.74 12.42
N PHE A 211 6.41 -23.56 11.16
CA PHE A 211 7.72 -23.07 10.75
C PHE A 211 7.61 -22.04 9.65
N LEU A 212 8.54 -21.10 9.65
CA LEU A 212 8.78 -20.18 8.54
C LEU A 212 10.15 -20.53 7.95
N LEU A 213 10.16 -20.91 6.68
CA LEU A 213 11.36 -21.26 5.93
C LEU A 213 11.73 -20.14 4.94
N ALA A 214 13.03 -19.87 4.78
CA ALA A 214 13.56 -19.08 3.68
C ALA A 214 14.32 -19.98 2.72
N ALA A 215 14.08 -19.84 1.43
CA ALA A 215 14.76 -20.65 0.41
C ALA A 215 16.25 -20.32 0.32
N ASP A 216 16.58 -19.04 0.21
CA ASP A 216 17.95 -18.56 0.01
C ASP A 216 18.13 -17.22 0.72
N LEU A 217 19.12 -17.12 1.59
CA LEU A 217 19.48 -15.88 2.26
C LEU A 217 20.59 -15.10 1.53
N THR A 218 21.17 -15.66 0.46
CA THR A 218 22.15 -14.93 -0.37
C THR A 218 21.50 -13.87 -1.24
N LYS A 219 20.21 -14.00 -1.48
CA LYS A 219 19.37 -13.05 -2.19
C LYS A 219 18.30 -12.53 -1.24
N MET A 220 18.37 -11.26 -0.95
CA MET A 220 17.42 -10.60 -0.08
C MET A 220 16.63 -9.55 -0.86
N LYS A 221 15.52 -9.10 -0.30
CA LYS A 221 14.79 -7.93 -0.78
C LYS A 221 14.55 -6.97 0.38
N VAL A 222 14.53 -5.69 0.07
CA VAL A 222 14.06 -4.65 0.98
C VAL A 222 12.68 -4.22 0.51
N ASP A 223 11.68 -4.38 1.34
CA ASP A 223 10.35 -3.81 1.13
C ASP A 223 10.38 -2.41 1.75
N ALA A 224 10.63 -1.38 0.90
CA ALA A 224 10.72 0.02 1.31
C ALA A 224 9.37 0.72 1.15
N ASN A 225 8.93 1.45 2.17
CA ASN A 225 7.69 2.21 2.15
C ASN A 225 7.99 3.64 1.70
N ILE A 226 7.47 4.02 0.56
CA ILE A 226 7.69 5.31 -0.08
C ILE A 226 6.39 6.10 -0.08
N ASP A 227 6.48 7.38 0.24
CA ASP A 227 5.33 8.26 0.30
C ASP A 227 4.68 8.46 -1.08
N GLU A 228 3.36 8.65 -1.13
CA GLU A 228 2.60 8.91 -2.35
C GLU A 228 3.17 10.10 -3.15
N SER A 229 3.71 11.12 -2.48
CA SER A 229 4.31 12.30 -3.12
C SER A 229 5.52 11.96 -3.99
N ASP A 230 6.25 10.90 -3.68
CA ASP A 230 7.52 10.55 -4.30
C ASP A 230 7.46 9.33 -5.22
N VAL A 231 6.46 8.46 -5.03
CA VAL A 231 6.32 7.20 -5.80
C VAL A 231 6.25 7.45 -7.33
N GLY A 232 5.65 8.57 -7.74
CA GLY A 232 5.54 8.95 -9.15
C GLY A 232 6.89 9.15 -9.86
N ARG A 233 7.97 9.35 -9.10
CA ARG A 233 9.34 9.62 -9.59
C ARG A 233 10.23 8.37 -9.58
N ILE A 234 9.74 7.26 -9.04
CA ILE A 234 10.50 6.01 -8.92
C ILE A 234 10.23 5.13 -10.14
N ARG A 235 11.26 4.43 -10.59
CA ARG A 235 11.21 3.51 -11.72
C ARG A 235 11.98 2.22 -11.41
N PRO A 236 11.54 1.08 -11.92
CA PRO A 236 12.33 -0.15 -11.89
C PRO A 236 13.69 0.06 -12.54
N GLY A 237 14.72 -0.56 -11.98
CA GLY A 237 16.10 -0.44 -12.45
C GLY A 237 16.90 0.73 -11.84
N GLN A 238 16.29 1.59 -11.02
CA GLN A 238 17.04 2.63 -10.31
C GLN A 238 17.96 2.02 -9.26
N VAL A 239 19.15 2.60 -9.12
CA VAL A 239 20.12 2.21 -8.10
C VAL A 239 19.69 2.79 -6.75
N VAL A 240 19.82 1.98 -5.73
CA VAL A 240 19.45 2.31 -4.36
C VAL A 240 20.63 2.02 -3.45
N THR A 241 20.93 2.97 -2.59
CA THR A 241 21.85 2.76 -1.47
C THR A 241 21.04 2.69 -0.18
N PHE A 242 21.43 1.80 0.72
CA PHE A 242 20.77 1.71 2.01
C PHE A 242 21.74 1.34 3.12
N ARG A 243 21.37 1.70 4.33
CA ARG A 243 22.07 1.33 5.56
C ARG A 243 21.13 0.56 6.45
N VAL A 244 21.65 -0.42 7.16
CA VAL A 244 20.90 -1.14 8.19
C VAL A 244 21.41 -0.73 9.57
N ASP A 245 20.52 -0.67 10.53
CA ASP A 245 20.86 -0.22 11.90
C ASP A 245 21.92 -1.11 12.57
N ALA A 246 21.98 -2.38 12.15
CA ALA A 246 23.01 -3.31 12.62
C ALA A 246 24.43 -3.00 12.12
N TYR A 247 24.57 -2.29 10.98
CA TYR A 247 25.85 -1.93 10.36
C TYR A 247 25.84 -0.46 9.91
N PRO A 248 25.87 0.52 10.85
CA PRO A 248 25.68 1.94 10.55
C PRO A 248 26.79 2.55 9.68
N ASN A 249 27.98 1.96 9.67
CA ASN A 249 29.14 2.42 8.91
C ASN A 249 29.32 1.72 7.55
N GLN A 250 28.39 0.81 7.18
CA GLN A 250 28.44 0.08 5.93
C GLN A 250 27.25 0.46 5.08
N GLU A 251 27.52 0.86 3.85
CA GLU A 251 26.50 1.08 2.82
C GLU A 251 26.36 -0.19 1.97
N PHE A 252 25.13 -0.52 1.69
CA PHE A 252 24.75 -1.62 0.82
C PHE A 252 24.06 -1.05 -0.42
N GLU A 253 24.22 -1.74 -1.52
CA GLU A 253 23.60 -1.37 -2.81
C GLU A 253 22.52 -2.37 -3.18
N GLY A 254 21.50 -1.86 -3.84
CA GLY A 254 20.41 -2.64 -4.39
C GLY A 254 19.84 -2.00 -5.64
N VAL A 255 18.89 -2.67 -6.26
CA VAL A 255 18.21 -2.18 -7.47
C VAL A 255 16.70 -2.31 -7.27
N VAL A 256 15.95 -1.27 -7.63
CA VAL A 256 14.49 -1.33 -7.63
C VAL A 256 14.03 -2.38 -8.62
N SER A 257 13.35 -3.40 -8.10
CA SER A 257 12.78 -4.50 -8.89
C SER A 257 11.37 -4.15 -9.37
N GLN A 258 10.51 -3.75 -8.46
CA GLN A 258 9.12 -3.41 -8.75
C GLN A 258 8.53 -2.46 -7.70
N ILE A 259 7.45 -1.79 -8.08
CA ILE A 259 6.63 -0.97 -7.19
C ILE A 259 5.28 -1.66 -7.06
N ARG A 260 4.83 -1.93 -5.82
CA ARG A 260 3.50 -2.51 -5.59
C ARG A 260 2.44 -1.44 -5.75
N LEU A 261 1.38 -1.76 -6.48
CA LEU A 261 0.28 -0.83 -6.76
C LEU A 261 -0.71 -0.70 -5.61
N GLU A 262 -0.72 -1.67 -4.69
CA GLU A 262 -1.55 -1.63 -3.50
C GLU A 262 -0.92 -0.69 -2.47
N PRO A 263 -1.59 0.41 -2.08
CA PRO A 263 -1.10 1.32 -1.06
C PRO A 263 -1.27 0.71 0.34
N ILE A 264 -0.36 1.08 1.23
CA ILE A 264 -0.45 0.78 2.66
C ILE A 264 -0.62 2.11 3.39
N VAL A 265 -1.59 2.18 4.30
CA VAL A 265 -1.79 3.36 5.14
C VAL A 265 -1.11 3.12 6.48
N LEU A 266 -0.02 3.85 6.71
CA LEU A 266 0.73 3.84 7.97
C LEU A 266 0.53 5.19 8.66
N GLU A 267 0.02 5.19 9.89
CA GLU A 267 -0.18 6.40 10.69
C GLU A 267 -0.91 7.55 9.93
N ASN A 268 -1.91 7.21 9.13
CA ASN A 268 -2.66 8.12 8.24
C ASN A 268 -1.86 8.68 7.04
N VAL A 269 -0.69 8.14 6.75
CA VAL A 269 0.09 8.47 5.54
C VAL A 269 -0.05 7.33 4.54
N VAL A 270 -0.38 7.67 3.29
CA VAL A 270 -0.44 6.70 2.20
C VAL A 270 0.96 6.46 1.67
N THR A 271 1.38 5.20 1.72
CA THR A 271 2.70 4.77 1.25
C THR A 271 2.57 3.62 0.26
N TYR A 272 3.53 3.51 -0.65
CA TYR A 272 3.63 2.41 -1.62
C TYR A 272 4.88 1.59 -1.36
N THR A 273 4.72 0.26 -1.30
CA THR A 273 5.85 -0.64 -1.10
C THR A 273 6.65 -0.77 -2.39
N THR A 274 7.90 -0.36 -2.34
CA THR A 274 8.87 -0.57 -3.41
C THR A 274 9.79 -1.71 -3.03
N VAL A 275 9.86 -2.72 -3.89
CA VAL A 275 10.71 -3.90 -3.69
C VAL A 275 12.07 -3.64 -4.32
N ILE A 276 13.12 -3.80 -3.53
CA ILE A 276 14.50 -3.57 -3.91
C ILE A 276 15.25 -4.89 -3.76
N ASP A 277 15.82 -5.38 -4.83
CA ASP A 277 16.64 -6.60 -4.82
C ASP A 277 18.05 -6.28 -4.31
N VAL A 278 18.52 -7.08 -3.36
CA VAL A 278 19.76 -6.87 -2.65
C VAL A 278 20.58 -8.16 -2.62
N PRO A 279 21.83 -8.15 -3.10
CA PRO A 279 22.76 -9.26 -2.95
C PRO A 279 23.26 -9.35 -1.49
N ASN A 280 23.30 -10.57 -0.94
CA ASN A 280 23.78 -10.83 0.43
C ASN A 280 24.74 -12.02 0.45
N ALA A 281 25.80 -11.95 -0.36
CA ALA A 281 26.77 -13.05 -0.47
C ALA A 281 27.46 -13.39 0.86
N ASP A 282 27.71 -12.38 1.68
CA ASP A 282 28.35 -12.53 2.99
C ASP A 282 27.41 -12.97 4.12
N LEU A 283 26.10 -13.14 3.85
CA LEU A 283 25.07 -13.46 4.85
C LEU A 283 25.01 -12.50 6.05
N LYS A 284 25.46 -11.26 5.86
CA LYS A 284 25.44 -10.21 6.89
C LYS A 284 24.03 -9.69 7.13
N LEU A 285 23.24 -9.59 6.07
CA LEU A 285 21.86 -9.12 6.13
C LEU A 285 20.96 -10.27 6.59
N LYS A 286 20.09 -9.98 7.56
CA LYS A 286 19.14 -10.96 8.11
C LYS A 286 17.71 -10.50 7.89
N PRO A 287 16.78 -11.42 7.68
CA PRO A 287 15.36 -11.09 7.62
C PRO A 287 14.89 -10.36 8.88
N GLY A 288 14.06 -9.33 8.72
CA GLY A 288 13.55 -8.52 9.80
C GLY A 288 14.41 -7.31 10.19
N MET A 289 15.60 -7.12 9.61
CA MET A 289 16.38 -5.90 9.83
C MET A 289 15.70 -4.69 9.22
N THR A 290 15.74 -3.56 9.92
CA THR A 290 15.29 -2.26 9.40
C THR A 290 16.39 -1.64 8.55
N ALA A 291 16.02 -1.08 7.41
CA ALA A 291 16.89 -0.39 6.48
C ALA A 291 16.42 1.05 6.27
N THR A 292 17.36 2.00 6.31
CA THR A 292 17.16 3.35 5.82
C THR A 292 17.66 3.41 4.39
N VAL A 293 16.75 3.65 3.47
CA VAL A 293 16.94 3.53 2.02
C VAL A 293 17.02 4.92 1.40
N THR A 294 17.97 5.12 0.49
CA THR A 294 18.12 6.32 -0.33
C THR A 294 18.07 5.92 -1.80
N LEU A 295 17.00 6.32 -2.50
CA LEU A 295 16.80 6.05 -3.91
C LEU A 295 17.32 7.21 -4.74
N GLU A 296 18.23 6.97 -5.66
CA GLU A 296 18.70 7.99 -6.63
C GLU A 296 17.70 8.10 -7.78
N ILE A 297 17.00 9.25 -7.86
CA ILE A 297 16.06 9.53 -8.95
C ILE A 297 16.77 10.06 -10.18
N ALA A 298 17.66 11.03 -9.97
CA ALA A 298 18.44 11.65 -11.03
C ALA A 298 19.79 12.10 -10.50
N ARG A 299 20.83 11.92 -11.29
CA ARG A 299 22.19 12.39 -10.99
C ARG A 299 22.70 13.25 -12.16
N GLN A 300 23.25 14.39 -11.84
CA GLN A 300 23.95 15.26 -12.78
C GLN A 300 25.33 15.58 -12.24
N ASN A 301 26.36 15.25 -13.01
CA ASN A 301 27.75 15.42 -12.59
C ASN A 301 28.32 16.72 -13.16
N ASN A 302 29.12 17.41 -12.36
CA ASN A 302 29.87 18.61 -12.74
C ASN A 302 29.00 19.72 -13.40
N VAL A 303 27.83 19.98 -12.84
CA VAL A 303 26.92 21.04 -13.29
C VAL A 303 27.09 22.31 -12.46
N VAL A 304 26.75 23.48 -13.06
CA VAL A 304 26.66 24.72 -12.32
C VAL A 304 25.46 24.66 -11.40
N ARG A 305 25.69 24.88 -10.11
CA ARG A 305 24.66 24.75 -9.07
C ARG A 305 24.49 26.06 -8.30
N ILE A 306 23.22 26.35 -8.01
CA ILE A 306 22.79 27.53 -7.25
C ILE A 306 22.34 27.06 -5.88
N PRO A 307 22.87 27.64 -4.77
CA PRO A 307 22.33 27.38 -3.44
C PRO A 307 20.86 27.83 -3.36
N ASN A 308 19.99 26.97 -2.82
CA ASN A 308 18.56 27.25 -2.73
C ASN A 308 18.24 28.47 -1.85
N ALA A 309 19.17 28.89 -0.97
CA ALA A 309 19.06 30.14 -0.22
C ALA A 309 18.94 31.37 -1.15
N ALA A 310 19.69 31.39 -2.26
CA ALA A 310 19.63 32.49 -3.24
C ALA A 310 18.33 32.49 -4.05
N LEU A 311 17.72 31.32 -4.30
CA LEU A 311 16.43 31.18 -4.98
C LEU A 311 15.23 31.57 -4.10
N ARG A 312 15.39 31.43 -2.78
CA ARG A 312 14.36 31.82 -1.79
C ARG A 312 14.37 33.30 -1.47
N PHE A 313 15.49 33.99 -1.73
CA PHE A 313 15.59 35.43 -1.47
C PHE A 313 14.67 36.21 -2.40
N ARG A 314 13.84 37.08 -1.82
CA ARG A 314 12.95 38.01 -2.55
C ARG A 314 13.22 39.43 -2.10
N ALA A 315 13.75 40.25 -3.01
CA ALA A 315 13.90 41.65 -2.70
C ALA A 315 12.53 42.34 -2.63
N THR A 316 12.29 43.10 -1.58
CA THR A 316 11.05 43.87 -1.34
C THR A 316 11.25 45.34 -1.76
N ALA A 317 10.14 46.06 -2.04
CA ALA A 317 10.19 47.48 -2.39
C ALA A 317 10.83 48.33 -1.27
N ASP A 318 10.63 47.94 -0.02
CA ASP A 318 11.19 48.61 1.16
C ASP A 318 12.72 48.46 1.22
N MET A 319 13.26 47.32 0.78
CA MET A 319 14.72 47.11 0.65
C MET A 319 15.31 48.04 -0.42
N PHE A 320 14.67 48.23 -1.57
CA PHE A 320 15.12 49.17 -2.60
C PHE A 320 15.10 50.62 -2.09
N THR A 321 14.07 50.98 -1.33
CA THR A 321 13.96 52.31 -0.74
C THR A 321 15.03 52.57 0.29
N SER A 322 15.33 51.61 1.16
CA SER A 322 16.39 51.74 2.17
C SER A 322 17.80 51.76 1.58
N LEU A 323 17.99 51.15 0.41
CA LEU A 323 19.24 51.18 -0.34
C LEU A 323 19.40 52.42 -1.26
N GLY A 324 18.37 53.28 -1.35
CA GLY A 324 18.38 54.43 -2.28
C GLY A 324 18.35 54.04 -3.77
N LEU A 325 17.94 52.79 -4.07
CA LEU A 325 17.93 52.24 -5.41
C LEU A 325 16.56 52.43 -6.11
N PRO A 326 16.52 52.62 -7.43
CA PRO A 326 15.23 52.69 -8.15
C PRO A 326 14.49 51.38 -8.08
N ILE A 327 13.20 51.41 -7.67
CA ILE A 327 12.35 50.23 -7.55
C ILE A 327 12.03 49.70 -8.96
N PRO A 328 12.36 48.46 -9.30
CA PRO A 328 12.04 47.85 -10.60
C PRO A 328 10.52 47.85 -10.86
N ASP A 329 10.10 48.08 -12.11
CA ASP A 329 8.68 48.16 -12.50
C ASP A 329 7.89 46.89 -12.17
N GLN A 330 8.57 45.74 -12.05
CA GLN A 330 7.98 44.47 -11.65
C GLN A 330 7.46 44.49 -10.20
N LEU A 331 8.12 45.19 -9.30
CA LEU A 331 7.71 45.35 -7.90
C LEU A 331 6.69 46.49 -7.70
N ARG A 332 6.62 47.44 -8.66
CA ARG A 332 5.60 48.51 -8.66
C ARG A 332 4.20 48.02 -9.00
N ARG A 333 4.06 47.02 -9.87
CA ARG A 333 2.77 46.48 -10.32
C ARG A 333 2.04 45.62 -9.25
N GLY A 334 2.69 45.25 -8.16
CA GLY A 334 2.10 44.47 -7.07
C GLY A 334 1.32 45.28 -6.02
N ARG A 335 1.33 46.61 -6.10
CA ARG A 335 0.52 47.46 -5.21
C ARG A 335 -0.86 47.66 -5.84
N VAL A 336 -1.79 46.75 -5.58
CA VAL A 336 -3.22 47.01 -5.83
C VAL A 336 -3.59 48.22 -4.98
N PRO A 337 -4.09 49.34 -5.56
CA PRO A 337 -4.56 50.45 -4.74
C PRO A 337 -5.72 49.93 -3.90
N SER A 338 -5.60 50.06 -2.58
CA SER A 338 -6.71 49.86 -1.67
C SER A 338 -7.86 50.77 -2.12
N SER A 339 -8.91 50.18 -2.66
CA SER A 339 -10.16 50.87 -2.98
C SER A 339 -10.69 51.52 -1.69
N PRO A 340 -11.18 52.78 -1.74
CA PRO A 340 -11.74 53.43 -0.61
C PRO A 340 -13.03 52.71 -0.15
N THR A 341 -13.11 52.40 1.09
CA THR A 341 -14.29 51.85 1.78
C THR A 341 -15.48 52.80 1.54
N PRO A 342 -16.62 52.32 1.03
CA PRO A 342 -17.83 53.13 1.06
C PRO A 342 -18.35 53.14 2.49
N SER A 343 -18.50 54.37 3.00
CA SER A 343 -19.10 54.71 4.28
C SER A 343 -20.49 54.10 4.39
N ALA A 344 -20.72 53.42 5.48
CA ALA A 344 -22.04 52.94 5.88
C ALA A 344 -22.96 54.13 6.15
N ASN A 345 -24.12 54.16 5.53
CA ASN A 345 -25.25 54.91 6.04
C ASN A 345 -26.37 53.93 6.38
N SER A 346 -26.71 53.98 7.64
CA SER A 346 -27.78 53.28 8.30
C SER A 346 -29.16 53.70 7.75
N THR A 347 -30.05 52.77 7.52
CA THR A 347 -31.48 52.95 7.85
C THR A 347 -32.09 51.61 8.16
N SER A 348 -32.60 51.54 9.36
CA SER A 348 -33.45 50.54 9.93
C SER A 348 -34.80 50.47 9.21
N GLU A 349 -35.33 49.29 8.95
CA GLU A 349 -36.76 49.02 9.18
C GLU A 349 -37.02 47.54 9.33
N SER A 350 -37.67 47.25 10.40
CA SER A 350 -38.27 45.97 10.78
C SER A 350 -39.43 45.63 9.86
N ASP A 351 -39.62 44.38 9.49
CA ASP A 351 -40.87 43.70 9.78
C ASP A 351 -40.83 42.20 9.57
N SER A 352 -41.64 41.61 10.33
CA SER A 352 -41.90 40.24 10.69
C SER A 352 -42.55 39.36 9.64
N LEU A 353 -42.45 38.06 9.88
CA LEU A 353 -43.41 36.96 9.71
C LEU A 353 -43.30 36.06 8.44
N SER A 354 -43.22 34.83 8.80
CA SER A 354 -43.97 33.69 8.33
C SER A 354 -43.25 32.62 7.49
N SER A 355 -43.09 31.51 8.16
CA SER A 355 -43.09 30.13 7.73
C SER A 355 -43.50 29.86 6.27
N ASN A 356 -42.68 29.10 5.53
CA ASN A 356 -43.17 27.94 4.82
C ASN A 356 -42.06 26.92 4.48
N GLU A 357 -42.33 25.70 4.89
CA GLU A 357 -41.61 24.52 4.47
C GLU A 357 -41.73 24.31 2.96
N THR A 358 -40.66 24.07 2.26
CA THR A 358 -40.73 23.29 1.01
C THR A 358 -39.43 22.52 0.80
N ASN A 359 -39.57 21.22 0.76
CA ASN A 359 -38.66 20.20 0.32
C ASN A 359 -37.83 20.60 -0.93
N ALA A 360 -36.54 20.48 -0.83
CA ALA A 360 -35.68 20.33 -1.99
C ALA A 360 -34.85 19.05 -1.83
N SER A 361 -35.21 18.09 -2.67
CA SER A 361 -34.53 16.82 -2.89
C SER A 361 -33.11 17.04 -3.42
N SER A 362 -32.12 16.62 -2.67
CA SER A 362 -30.75 16.43 -3.17
C SER A 362 -30.68 15.06 -3.86
N SER A 363 -30.41 15.09 -5.14
CA SER A 363 -30.05 13.93 -5.96
C SER A 363 -28.62 13.51 -5.64
N GLU A 364 -28.46 12.39 -4.91
CA GLU A 364 -27.22 11.67 -4.77
C GLU A 364 -26.96 10.82 -6.01
N SER A 365 -25.79 11.03 -6.61
CA SER A 365 -25.27 10.24 -7.71
C SER A 365 -24.76 8.89 -7.21
N ASP A 366 -25.38 7.80 -7.68
CA ASP A 366 -24.96 6.41 -7.48
C ASP A 366 -23.62 6.13 -8.16
N GLY A 367 -22.61 5.79 -7.37
CA GLY A 367 -21.38 5.11 -7.79
C GLY A 367 -21.54 3.58 -7.69
N PRO A 368 -20.91 2.77 -8.54
CA PRO A 368 -21.16 1.33 -8.59
C PRO A 368 -20.32 0.54 -7.58
N GLY A 369 -20.97 -0.16 -6.64
CA GLY A 369 -20.34 -1.32 -6.01
C GLY A 369 -20.42 -1.49 -4.50
N GLU A 370 -21.40 -0.93 -3.79
CA GLU A 370 -21.55 -1.19 -2.36
C GLU A 370 -22.60 -2.27 -2.10
N GLN A 371 -22.22 -3.33 -1.35
CA GLN A 371 -23.17 -4.36 -0.93
C GLN A 371 -24.15 -3.75 0.09
N PRO A 372 -25.45 -3.96 -0.06
CA PRO A 372 -26.44 -3.34 0.83
C PRO A 372 -26.27 -3.84 2.26
N ASN A 373 -26.23 -2.88 3.19
CA ASN A 373 -26.15 -3.00 4.65
C ASN A 373 -27.23 -3.99 5.17
N PRO A 374 -26.94 -4.82 6.18
CA PRO A 374 -27.87 -5.82 6.73
C PRO A 374 -29.25 -5.24 7.13
N ASP A 375 -29.31 -3.99 7.61
CA ASP A 375 -30.58 -3.31 7.94
C ASP A 375 -31.44 -2.99 6.71
N GLN A 376 -30.82 -2.72 5.56
CA GLN A 376 -31.56 -2.51 4.31
C GLN A 376 -32.13 -3.83 3.77
N ARG A 377 -31.43 -4.95 3.97
CA ARG A 377 -31.92 -6.27 3.61
C ARG A 377 -33.14 -6.68 4.44
N GLN A 378 -33.15 -6.39 5.74
CA GLN A 378 -34.30 -6.67 6.61
C GLN A 378 -35.54 -5.86 6.21
N ARG A 379 -35.37 -4.55 5.98
CA ARG A 379 -36.49 -3.69 5.52
C ARG A 379 -37.01 -4.07 4.14
N MET A 380 -36.17 -4.59 3.26
CA MET A 380 -36.60 -5.10 1.94
C MET A 380 -37.35 -6.42 2.07
N MET A 381 -36.94 -7.31 2.97
CA MET A 381 -37.67 -8.57 3.26
C MET A 381 -39.02 -8.32 3.91
N GLU A 382 -39.16 -7.39 4.84
CA GLU A 382 -40.44 -6.99 5.44
C GLU A 382 -41.40 -6.38 4.41
N ARG A 383 -40.90 -5.56 3.48
CA ARG A 383 -41.74 -5.04 2.37
C ARG A 383 -42.23 -6.13 1.44
N LEU A 384 -41.41 -7.16 1.16
CA LEU A 384 -41.80 -8.30 0.33
C LEU A 384 -42.82 -9.22 1.04
N GLN A 385 -42.79 -9.31 2.37
CA GLN A 385 -43.77 -10.10 3.14
C GLN A 385 -45.17 -9.45 3.18
N ASN A 386 -45.25 -8.12 3.09
CA ASN A 386 -46.51 -7.36 3.15
C ASN A 386 -47.17 -7.13 1.79
N LEU A 387 -46.63 -7.69 0.70
CA LEU A 387 -47.25 -7.63 -0.66
C LEU A 387 -48.17 -8.82 -0.90
N SER A 388 -49.25 -8.58 -1.64
CA SER A 388 -50.18 -9.64 -2.10
C SER A 388 -49.45 -10.69 -2.96
N PRO A 389 -49.92 -11.94 -3.05
CA PRO A 389 -49.25 -13.01 -3.80
C PRO A 389 -48.91 -12.64 -5.25
N GLU A 390 -49.80 -11.96 -5.95
CA GLU A 390 -49.62 -11.53 -7.35
C GLU A 390 -48.59 -10.40 -7.51
N ALA A 391 -48.51 -9.48 -6.54
CA ALA A 391 -47.49 -8.42 -6.52
C ALA A 391 -46.11 -8.95 -6.18
N ARG A 392 -46.03 -10.07 -5.46
CA ARG A 392 -44.76 -10.73 -5.10
C ARG A 392 -44.16 -11.46 -6.30
N GLU A 393 -44.96 -12.15 -7.11
CA GLU A 393 -44.52 -12.79 -8.37
C GLU A 393 -44.05 -11.77 -9.40
N SER A 394 -44.74 -10.65 -9.55
CA SER A 394 -44.36 -9.59 -10.51
C SER A 394 -43.07 -8.86 -10.09
N ALA A 395 -42.80 -8.71 -8.80
CA ALA A 395 -41.55 -8.14 -8.29
C ALA A 395 -40.35 -9.08 -8.51
N ILE A 396 -40.53 -10.39 -8.33
CA ILE A 396 -39.51 -11.42 -8.59
C ILE A 396 -39.22 -11.54 -10.09
N ALA A 397 -40.24 -11.44 -10.95
CA ALA A 397 -40.04 -11.47 -12.40
C ALA A 397 -39.20 -10.29 -12.91
N ARG A 398 -39.47 -9.06 -12.43
CA ARG A 398 -38.68 -7.86 -12.77
C ARG A 398 -37.23 -7.95 -12.30
N PHE A 399 -36.97 -8.58 -11.16
CA PHE A 399 -35.61 -8.80 -10.65
C PHE A 399 -34.83 -9.84 -11.47
N ARG A 400 -35.55 -10.79 -12.11
CA ARG A 400 -34.98 -11.82 -13.00
C ARG A 400 -34.65 -11.25 -14.38
N GLU A 401 -35.55 -10.40 -14.94
CA GLU A 401 -35.34 -9.73 -16.23
C GLU A 401 -34.19 -8.70 -16.20
N GLY A 402 -33.99 -7.98 -15.08
CA GLY A 402 -32.91 -7.01 -14.94
C GLY A 402 -31.50 -7.63 -14.92
N ARG A 403 -31.37 -8.93 -14.69
CA ARG A 403 -30.07 -9.66 -14.72
C ARG A 403 -29.73 -10.27 -16.07
N GLY A 404 -30.70 -10.44 -16.97
CA GLY A 404 -30.54 -11.01 -18.31
C GLY A 404 -30.17 -10.00 -19.41
N ALA A 405 -30.39 -8.70 -19.19
CA ALA A 405 -30.27 -7.68 -20.23
C ALA A 405 -28.90 -7.05 -20.42
N ARG A 406 -27.85 -7.56 -19.80
CA ARG A 406 -26.48 -7.02 -19.94
C ARG A 406 -25.51 -7.86 -20.78
N GLN A 407 -26.00 -8.89 -21.49
CA GLN A 407 -25.13 -9.79 -22.24
C GLN A 407 -25.37 -9.89 -23.76
N ASP A 408 -26.24 -9.06 -24.34
CA ASP A 408 -26.44 -9.11 -25.80
C ASP A 408 -26.73 -7.72 -26.39
N GLN A 409 -25.68 -6.91 -26.59
CA GLN A 409 -25.67 -5.82 -27.56
C GLN A 409 -24.26 -5.62 -28.15
N SER A 410 -23.88 -6.54 -29.00
CA SER A 410 -22.89 -6.30 -30.05
C SER A 410 -23.34 -7.03 -31.31
N GLN A 411 -24.04 -6.37 -32.17
CA GLN A 411 -24.03 -6.46 -33.63
C GLN A 411 -25.31 -5.86 -34.23
N SER A 412 -25.18 -4.78 -34.93
CA SER A 412 -25.69 -4.57 -36.29
C SER A 412 -26.05 -3.09 -36.59
N GLY A 413 -25.50 -2.61 -37.70
CA GLY A 413 -26.22 -1.64 -38.53
C GLY A 413 -25.61 -0.26 -38.74
N ARG A 414 -24.77 -0.06 -39.74
CA ARG A 414 -24.44 1.22 -40.43
C ARG A 414 -25.70 1.89 -41.01
N PRO A 415 -25.75 3.24 -41.41
CA PRO A 415 -24.74 3.86 -42.26
C PRO A 415 -24.39 5.38 -42.03
N ASN A 416 -23.18 5.72 -42.49
CA ASN A 416 -22.70 6.99 -43.08
C ASN A 416 -23.32 8.34 -42.75
N ALA A 417 -22.56 9.22 -42.12
CA ALA A 417 -22.47 10.65 -42.44
C ALA A 417 -21.05 11.18 -42.22
N ARG A 418 -20.48 11.65 -43.29
CA ARG A 418 -19.15 12.26 -43.52
C ARG A 418 -19.04 13.56 -42.73
N ARG A 419 -18.13 13.63 -41.70
CA ARG A 419 -17.60 14.92 -41.18
C ARG A 419 -16.09 14.83 -41.06
N GLN A 420 -15.42 15.87 -41.50
CA GLN A 420 -13.97 16.04 -41.56
C GLN A 420 -13.33 16.01 -40.15
N PRO A 421 -12.06 15.56 -40.02
CA PRO A 421 -11.41 15.35 -38.74
C PRO A 421 -10.82 16.67 -38.21
N THR A 422 -11.32 17.07 -37.04
CA THR A 422 -10.57 17.92 -36.13
C THR A 422 -9.57 16.98 -35.44
N GLN A 423 -8.29 17.26 -35.53
CA GLN A 423 -7.22 16.54 -34.87
C GLN A 423 -7.41 16.67 -33.35
N GLU A 424 -7.97 15.65 -32.74
CA GLU A 424 -7.83 15.40 -31.31
C GLU A 424 -6.46 14.74 -31.03
N PRO A 425 -5.83 15.02 -29.88
CA PRO A 425 -4.55 14.38 -29.54
C PRO A 425 -4.76 12.87 -29.47
N THR A 426 -3.95 12.16 -30.24
CA THR A 426 -3.90 10.69 -30.32
C THR A 426 -3.87 10.11 -28.91
N ALA A 427 -5.00 9.56 -28.47
CA ALA A 427 -5.05 8.69 -27.31
C ALA A 427 -4.09 7.52 -27.57
N SER A 428 -3.06 7.40 -26.76
CA SER A 428 -2.12 6.28 -26.80
C SER A 428 -2.87 4.97 -26.69
N LEU A 429 -2.59 4.04 -27.59
CA LEU A 429 -3.15 2.67 -27.58
C LEU A 429 -3.03 2.03 -26.20
N PRO A 430 -4.02 1.24 -25.77
CA PRO A 430 -3.97 0.57 -24.48
C PRO A 430 -2.73 -0.32 -24.37
N ALA A 431 -2.21 -0.37 -23.18
CA ALA A 431 -0.94 -0.98 -22.81
C ALA A 431 -0.75 -2.45 -23.24
N THR A 432 -1.83 -3.21 -23.30
CA THR A 432 -1.85 -4.63 -23.70
C THR A 432 -1.43 -4.89 -25.13
N GLU A 433 -1.51 -3.89 -26.03
CA GLU A 433 -1.09 -4.04 -27.43
C GLU A 433 0.43 -3.88 -27.64
N ARG A 434 1.17 -3.47 -26.61
CA ARG A 434 2.63 -3.28 -26.69
C ARG A 434 3.46 -4.48 -26.25
N GLY A 435 2.85 -5.62 -25.89
CA GLY A 435 3.56 -6.81 -25.41
C GLY A 435 4.15 -6.67 -24.00
N ALA A 436 3.77 -5.63 -23.25
CA ALA A 436 4.20 -5.46 -21.88
C ALA A 436 3.52 -6.50 -20.99
N GLN A 437 4.32 -7.28 -20.25
CA GLN A 437 3.82 -8.28 -19.30
C GLN A 437 3.60 -7.72 -17.90
N THR A 438 4.19 -6.57 -17.59
CA THR A 438 4.05 -5.87 -16.32
C THR A 438 3.71 -4.41 -16.57
N ILE A 439 3.00 -3.78 -15.61
CA ILE A 439 2.66 -2.36 -15.69
C ILE A 439 3.92 -1.48 -15.64
N ASP A 440 4.95 -1.93 -14.95
CA ASP A 440 6.23 -1.23 -14.83
C ASP A 440 6.94 -1.06 -16.18
N ALA A 441 6.76 -2.01 -17.11
CA ALA A 441 7.28 -1.92 -18.47
C ALA A 441 6.62 -0.83 -19.33
N LEU A 442 5.52 -0.25 -18.86
CA LEU A 442 4.79 0.83 -19.54
C LEU A 442 5.24 2.21 -19.13
N PHE A 443 5.95 2.34 -18.02
CA PHE A 443 6.46 3.63 -17.59
C PHE A 443 7.58 4.09 -18.53
N GLY A 444 7.35 5.21 -19.21
CA GLY A 444 8.39 5.89 -19.97
C GLY A 444 9.47 6.48 -19.05
N PRO A 445 10.59 6.95 -19.64
CA PRO A 445 11.60 7.69 -18.89
C PRO A 445 10.97 8.89 -18.20
N LEU A 446 11.51 9.25 -17.03
CA LEU A 446 11.04 10.44 -16.30
C LEU A 446 11.19 11.69 -17.18
N PRO A 447 10.18 12.58 -17.24
CA PRO A 447 10.31 13.85 -17.93
C PRO A 447 11.41 14.68 -17.26
N SER A 448 12.15 15.45 -18.07
CA SER A 448 13.13 16.40 -17.53
C SER A 448 12.43 17.42 -16.64
N VAL A 449 12.89 17.57 -15.41
CA VAL A 449 12.35 18.57 -14.48
C VAL A 449 12.91 19.92 -14.89
N GLU A 450 12.08 20.77 -15.47
CA GLU A 450 12.43 22.16 -15.76
C GLU A 450 11.53 23.10 -14.95
N SER A 451 12.16 23.99 -14.22
CA SER A 451 11.48 25.02 -13.46
C SER A 451 12.09 26.39 -13.72
N THR A 452 11.38 27.46 -13.41
CA THR A 452 11.91 28.81 -13.51
C THR A 452 12.04 29.41 -12.13
N GLY A 453 13.24 29.92 -11.83
CA GLY A 453 13.53 30.65 -10.60
C GLY A 453 14.00 32.07 -10.87
N GLN A 454 14.02 32.90 -9.83
CA GLN A 454 14.57 34.26 -9.88
C GLN A 454 15.66 34.38 -8.82
N VAL A 455 16.82 34.90 -9.24
CA VAL A 455 17.93 35.23 -8.34
C VAL A 455 18.24 36.73 -8.44
N TRP A 456 18.89 37.24 -7.41
CA TRP A 456 19.26 38.64 -7.33
C TRP A 456 20.78 38.77 -7.32
N LEU A 457 21.30 39.55 -8.30
CA LEU A 457 22.72 39.90 -8.38
C LEU A 457 22.91 41.32 -7.89
N TYR A 458 23.95 41.53 -7.14
CA TYR A 458 24.42 42.88 -6.80
C TYR A 458 25.66 43.19 -7.63
N ALA A 459 25.54 44.06 -8.58
CA ALA A 459 26.63 44.49 -9.45
C ALA A 459 26.61 46.00 -9.64
N ALA A 460 27.77 46.65 -9.55
CA ALA A 460 27.94 48.09 -9.76
C ALA A 460 26.96 48.97 -8.96
N GLY A 461 26.69 48.60 -7.69
CA GLY A 461 25.77 49.36 -6.84
C GLY A 461 24.28 49.18 -7.16
N THR A 462 23.90 48.23 -8.00
CA THR A 462 22.51 47.96 -8.37
C THR A 462 22.12 46.52 -8.09
N LEU A 463 20.87 46.31 -7.63
CA LEU A 463 20.31 44.98 -7.39
C LEU A 463 19.45 44.60 -8.61
N LYS A 464 19.91 43.59 -9.38
CA LYS A 464 19.26 43.13 -10.61
C LYS A 464 18.67 41.73 -10.40
N GLY A 465 17.35 41.59 -10.59
CA GLY A 465 16.66 40.29 -10.61
C GLY A 465 16.79 39.63 -11.97
N THR A 466 17.36 38.41 -12.01
CA THR A 466 17.50 37.61 -13.25
C THR A 466 16.67 36.37 -13.13
N ARG A 467 15.88 36.03 -14.17
CA ARG A 467 15.14 34.78 -14.27
C ARG A 467 16.04 33.73 -14.89
N LEU A 468 16.01 32.55 -14.33
CA LEU A 468 16.85 31.41 -14.70
C LEU A 468 15.99 30.16 -14.91
N ARG A 469 16.44 29.32 -15.84
CA ARG A 469 15.89 27.96 -16.00
C ARG A 469 16.67 27.01 -15.09
N LEU A 470 15.93 26.28 -14.28
CA LEU A 470 16.45 25.42 -13.23
C LEU A 470 16.10 23.97 -13.55
N GLY A 471 17.03 23.07 -13.29
CA GLY A 471 16.86 21.64 -13.42
C GLY A 471 16.58 20.95 -12.08
N ILE A 472 17.26 19.82 -11.85
CA ILE A 472 17.11 19.01 -10.63
C ILE A 472 17.65 19.73 -9.40
N THR A 473 17.14 19.32 -8.23
CA THR A 473 17.54 19.87 -6.92
C THR A 473 17.80 18.76 -5.92
N ASP A 474 18.82 18.94 -5.07
CA ASP A 474 19.11 18.06 -3.92
C ASP A 474 18.58 18.62 -2.59
N GLY A 475 17.74 19.67 -2.63
CA GLY A 475 17.23 20.38 -1.46
C GLY A 475 18.17 21.48 -0.93
N ALA A 476 19.49 21.41 -1.14
CA ALA A 476 20.47 22.43 -0.79
C ALA A 476 20.87 23.27 -2.01
N PHE A 477 21.06 22.61 -3.14
CA PHE A 477 21.44 23.21 -4.41
C PHE A 477 20.45 22.85 -5.52
N THR A 478 20.36 23.71 -6.54
CA THR A 478 19.56 23.48 -7.75
C THR A 478 20.42 23.69 -8.99
N GLN A 479 20.27 22.80 -9.98
CA GLN A 479 20.98 22.87 -11.25
C GLN A 479 20.56 24.10 -12.05
N LEU A 480 21.54 24.81 -12.62
CA LEU A 480 21.33 25.86 -13.62
C LEU A 480 21.44 25.24 -15.01
N LEU A 481 20.36 25.33 -15.80
CA LEU A 481 20.30 24.79 -17.17
C LEU A 481 20.91 25.73 -18.22
N GLU A 482 20.84 27.04 -18.01
CA GLU A 482 21.37 28.03 -18.91
C GLU A 482 22.61 28.68 -18.32
N PRO A 483 23.77 28.62 -18.99
CA PRO A 483 25.03 29.16 -18.49
C PRO A 483 25.16 30.67 -18.67
N ASP A 484 24.09 31.45 -18.55
CA ASP A 484 24.14 32.92 -18.63
C ASP A 484 24.97 33.58 -17.53
N MET A 485 25.39 32.79 -16.53
CA MET A 485 26.22 33.23 -15.42
C MET A 485 27.46 32.33 -15.30
N PRO A 486 28.66 32.91 -15.33
CA PRO A 486 29.88 32.15 -15.10
C PRO A 486 29.96 31.64 -13.64
N PRO A 487 30.62 30.47 -13.40
CA PRO A 487 30.93 30.03 -12.05
C PRO A 487 31.71 31.14 -11.31
N GLY A 488 31.40 31.34 -10.03
CA GLY A 488 31.97 32.39 -9.21
C GLY A 488 31.17 33.71 -9.18
N SER A 489 30.06 33.80 -9.92
CA SER A 489 29.14 34.93 -9.77
C SER A 489 28.55 34.97 -8.36
N GLU A 490 28.48 36.18 -7.77
CA GLU A 490 27.95 36.40 -6.43
C GLU A 490 26.45 36.64 -6.46
N LEU A 491 25.69 35.82 -5.74
CA LEU A 491 24.24 35.95 -5.61
C LEU A 491 23.89 36.43 -4.21
N VAL A 492 22.90 37.29 -4.11
CA VAL A 492 22.41 37.81 -2.84
C VAL A 492 21.49 36.76 -2.19
N THR A 493 21.80 36.41 -0.95
CA THR A 493 20.98 35.49 -0.13
C THR A 493 20.23 36.20 0.97
N ASN A 494 20.76 37.33 1.47
CA ASN A 494 20.11 38.15 2.48
C ASN A 494 20.60 39.60 2.41
N ILE A 495 19.75 40.53 2.83
CA ILE A 495 20.11 41.94 3.02
C ILE A 495 19.59 42.37 4.40
N ILE A 496 20.49 42.70 5.29
CA ILE A 496 20.15 43.23 6.61
C ILE A 496 20.10 44.75 6.49
N THR A 497 18.92 45.31 6.42
CA THR A 497 18.67 46.77 6.46
C THR A 497 18.41 47.13 7.93
N GLY A 498 19.11 48.14 8.44
CA GLY A 498 19.08 48.52 9.87
C GLY A 498 17.72 48.88 10.48
N ASN A 499 16.63 48.68 9.73
CA ASN A 499 15.27 48.89 10.15
C ASN A 499 14.58 47.60 10.69
N GLU A 500 15.17 46.44 10.49
CA GLU A 500 14.72 45.22 11.15
C GLU A 500 15.37 45.20 12.55
N GLY A 501 14.57 45.54 13.56
CA GLY A 501 15.00 45.56 14.94
C GLY A 501 15.73 44.27 15.30
N LEU A 502 16.93 44.43 15.88
CA LEU A 502 17.68 43.34 16.51
C LEU A 502 16.72 42.35 17.14
N PRO A 503 16.89 41.03 16.92
CA PRO A 503 16.06 40.08 17.64
C PRO A 503 16.15 40.40 19.12
N ARG A 504 15.01 40.78 19.71
CA ARG A 504 14.91 40.99 21.16
C ARG A 504 15.50 39.75 21.81
N PRO A 505 16.51 39.88 22.70
CA PRO A 505 16.98 38.74 23.43
C PRO A 505 15.75 38.10 24.08
N ALA A 506 15.50 36.85 23.79
CA ALA A 506 14.42 36.09 24.37
C ALA A 506 14.47 36.27 25.85
N GLY A 507 13.45 36.95 26.39
CA GLY A 507 13.31 37.18 27.85
C GLY A 507 13.52 35.85 28.55
N GLY A 508 14.28 35.88 29.61
CA GLY A 508 14.68 34.71 30.40
C GLY A 508 13.48 33.84 30.79
N PRO A 509 13.71 32.58 31.15
CA PRO A 509 12.66 31.61 31.36
C PRO A 509 11.67 32.07 32.40
N SER A 510 10.42 32.34 31.97
CA SER A 510 9.30 32.44 32.87
C SER A 510 9.09 31.08 33.52
N SER A 511 9.41 30.98 34.81
CA SER A 511 9.14 29.79 35.62
C SER A 511 7.68 29.38 35.49
N PRO A 512 7.37 28.12 35.18
CA PRO A 512 6.00 27.67 35.19
C PRO A 512 5.49 27.68 36.62
N LEU A 513 4.41 28.44 36.84
CA LEU A 513 3.64 28.48 38.09
C LEU A 513 3.19 27.05 38.46
N ILE A 514 3.71 26.56 39.56
CA ILE A 514 3.30 25.30 40.20
C ILE A 514 1.82 25.48 40.67
N PRO A 515 0.89 24.65 40.24
CA PRO A 515 -0.47 24.70 40.80
C PRO A 515 -0.45 24.17 42.23
N GLN A 516 -0.84 24.99 43.18
CA GLN A 516 -1.07 24.61 44.59
C GLN A 516 -2.14 23.51 44.66
N ARG A 517 -1.74 22.35 45.16
CA ARG A 517 -2.64 21.29 45.62
C ARG A 517 -3.48 21.81 46.77
N ARG A 518 -4.76 22.06 46.56
CA ARG A 518 -5.77 22.14 47.63
C ARG A 518 -6.02 20.73 48.15
N GLY A 519 -5.59 20.49 49.37
CA GLY A 519 -5.98 19.33 50.14
C GLY A 519 -7.48 19.34 50.43
N PHE A 520 -8.14 18.23 50.16
CA PHE A 520 -9.42 17.89 50.79
C PHE A 520 -9.19 16.71 51.70
N PHE A 521 -9.34 17.01 53.01
CA PHE A 521 -9.60 15.99 54.03
C PHE A 521 -11.05 15.48 53.89
N ARG A 522 -11.29 14.25 53.68
CA ARG A 522 -12.12 13.31 54.42
C ARG A 522 -12.12 11.93 53.74
#